data_6df570d93dc24a5b168fcce4fcd89c3d
#
_entry.id   6df570d93dc24a5b168fcce4fcd89c3d
#
_cell.length_a   1.000
_cell.length_b   1.000
_cell.length_c   1.000
_cell.angle_alpha   90.00
_cell.angle_beta   90.00
_cell.angle_gamma   90.00
#
_symmetry.space_group_name_H-M   'P 1'
#
loop_
_entity.id
_entity.type
_entity.pdbx_description
1 polymer ?
#
loop_
_entity_poly.entity_id
_entity_poly.type
_entity_poly.pdbx_seq_one_letter_code
_entity_poly.pdbx_strand_id
1 'polypeptide(L)'
;MANMVLDGLEKEIHKHCKLSDKVNYIRYADDFVVTANTPEILKEKVIPIVSKFLAQRGLSLSQEKTKITHIEDGFDFLGFNVRKYNGKFLTKPSKDSIKSIQTKIKETVRKGYGWSGADLISVLNPIIQGWANYYRKVVSKATYAKLDNYIYQKTFYWTMRKFHGNTRYKAMDRYFRSRSHFRRWIFSDFVKDKDGQKRYVCIKKMMDVKIQRHIKVRSSANPYLPEYKDYFEERKKWTKDCSYIQWKLDKKLNVIMDENLLGVKP
;
A
#
# COMPACT_ATOMS: atom_id res chain seq x y z
N MET A 1 6.61 -3.85 23.84
CA MET A 1 5.96 -3.05 24.90
C MET A 1 4.62 -2.44 24.48
N ALA A 2 4.52 -1.66 23.40
CA ALA A 2 3.24 -1.03 22.98
C ALA A 2 2.05 -2.00 22.87
N ASN A 3 2.26 -3.21 22.36
CA ASN A 3 1.19 -4.21 22.26
C ASN A 3 0.64 -4.66 23.62
N MET A 4 1.49 -4.78 24.64
CA MET A 4 1.06 -5.17 25.99
C MET A 4 0.28 -4.04 26.68
N VAL A 5 0.70 -2.80 26.50
CA VAL A 5 0.07 -1.65 27.14
C VAL A 5 -1.32 -1.34 26.55
N LEU A 6 -1.49 -1.54 25.25
CA LEU A 6 -2.78 -1.30 24.54
C LEU A 6 -3.67 -2.56 24.49
N ASP A 7 -3.24 -3.65 25.10
CA ASP A 7 -4.09 -4.85 25.18
C ASP A 7 -5.32 -4.58 26.05
N GLY A 8 -6.47 -5.09 25.59
CA GLY A 8 -7.76 -4.85 26.27
C GLY A 8 -8.49 -3.56 25.88
N LEU A 9 -7.83 -2.60 25.20
CA LEU A 9 -8.47 -1.34 24.79
C LEU A 9 -9.69 -1.56 23.89
N GLU A 10 -9.61 -2.49 22.93
CA GLU A 10 -10.74 -2.86 22.06
C GLU A 10 -11.93 -3.36 22.88
N LYS A 11 -11.68 -4.25 23.87
CA LYS A 11 -12.72 -4.80 24.74
C LYS A 11 -13.37 -3.68 25.58
N GLU A 12 -12.57 -2.75 26.10
CA GLU A 12 -13.07 -1.64 26.91
C GLU A 12 -13.93 -0.67 26.07
N ILE A 13 -13.56 -0.38 24.84
CA ILE A 13 -14.36 0.43 23.91
C ILE A 13 -15.71 -0.27 23.62
N HIS A 14 -15.66 -1.57 23.27
CA HIS A 14 -16.89 -2.31 22.94
C HIS A 14 -17.82 -2.49 24.13
N LYS A 15 -17.30 -2.57 25.37
CA LYS A 15 -18.10 -2.66 26.59
C LYS A 15 -18.97 -1.41 26.82
N HIS A 16 -18.48 -0.24 26.44
CA HIS A 16 -19.16 1.04 26.68
C HIS A 16 -19.91 1.59 25.46
N CYS A 17 -19.74 0.98 24.29
CA CYS A 17 -20.41 1.40 23.06
C CYS A 17 -21.50 0.40 22.67
N LYS A 18 -22.66 0.90 22.23
CA LYS A 18 -23.77 0.07 21.75
C LYS A 18 -23.48 -0.41 20.32
N LEU A 19 -24.10 -1.52 19.90
CA LEU A 19 -24.03 -2.00 18.51
C LEU A 19 -24.54 -0.95 17.50
N SER A 20 -25.52 -0.13 17.90
CA SER A 20 -26.05 0.99 17.09
C SER A 20 -25.01 2.08 16.80
N ASP A 21 -24.01 2.25 17.67
CA ASP A 21 -22.94 3.22 17.53
C ASP A 21 -21.96 2.85 16.39
N LYS A 22 -21.98 1.58 15.92
CA LYS A 22 -21.13 1.01 14.87
C LYS A 22 -19.66 1.32 15.07
N VAL A 23 -19.19 1.24 16.31
CA VAL A 23 -17.81 1.50 16.65
C VAL A 23 -16.94 0.32 16.24
N ASN A 24 -15.90 0.58 15.43
CA ASN A 24 -14.89 -0.40 15.08
C ASN A 24 -13.52 0.13 15.48
N TYR A 25 -12.68 -0.75 16.00
CA TYR A 25 -11.31 -0.47 16.43
C TYR A 25 -10.33 -1.24 15.56
N ILE A 26 -9.33 -0.56 15.00
CA ILE A 26 -8.28 -1.15 14.19
C ILE A 26 -6.96 -0.62 14.73
N ARG A 27 -6.05 -1.52 15.10
CA ARG A 27 -4.74 -1.17 15.66
C ARG A 27 -3.60 -1.83 14.90
N TYR A 28 -2.52 -1.10 14.80
CA TYR A 28 -1.23 -1.61 14.35
C TYR A 28 -0.12 -1.02 15.24
N ALA A 29 0.45 -1.83 16.11
CA ALA A 29 1.40 -1.43 17.15
C ALA A 29 0.81 -0.34 18.06
N ASP A 30 1.37 0.87 18.04
CA ASP A 30 0.95 2.07 18.75
C ASP A 30 -0.05 2.94 17.98
N ASP A 31 -0.12 2.77 16.66
CA ASP A 31 -1.10 3.46 15.82
C ASP A 31 -2.46 2.75 15.84
N PHE A 32 -3.54 3.49 16.05
CA PHE A 32 -4.89 2.94 15.96
C PHE A 32 -5.88 3.92 15.33
N VAL A 33 -6.92 3.36 14.75
CA VAL A 33 -8.06 4.08 14.16
C VAL A 33 -9.32 3.54 14.77
N VAL A 34 -10.19 4.45 15.21
CA VAL A 34 -11.55 4.11 15.65
C VAL A 34 -12.53 4.75 14.70
N THR A 35 -13.48 3.97 14.20
CA THR A 35 -14.58 4.47 13.37
C THR A 35 -15.89 4.37 14.12
N ALA A 36 -16.77 5.34 13.93
CA ALA A 36 -18.12 5.35 14.50
C ALA A 36 -19.11 5.93 13.50
N ASN A 37 -20.38 5.83 13.81
CA ASN A 37 -21.46 6.30 12.94
C ASN A 37 -21.52 7.84 12.89
N THR A 38 -21.23 8.52 14.00
CA THR A 38 -21.24 9.99 14.11
C THR A 38 -20.01 10.51 14.84
N PRO A 39 -19.60 11.78 14.60
CA PRO A 39 -18.45 12.37 15.28
C PRO A 39 -18.69 12.62 16.77
N GLU A 40 -19.93 12.79 17.21
CA GLU A 40 -20.30 12.98 18.63
C GLU A 40 -19.95 11.72 19.42
N ILE A 41 -20.22 10.52 18.89
CA ILE A 41 -19.86 9.25 19.54
C ILE A 41 -18.35 9.16 19.76
N LEU A 42 -17.56 9.61 18.80
CA LEU A 42 -16.10 9.65 18.95
C LEU A 42 -15.67 10.62 20.04
N LYS A 43 -16.25 11.84 20.07
CA LYS A 43 -15.89 12.90 21.03
C LYS A 43 -16.34 12.59 22.44
N GLU A 44 -17.60 12.19 22.59
CA GLU A 44 -18.26 12.11 23.91
C GLU A 44 -18.09 10.73 24.57
N LYS A 45 -17.92 9.67 23.79
CA LYS A 45 -17.77 8.31 24.33
C LYS A 45 -16.35 7.77 24.14
N VAL A 46 -15.88 7.69 22.89
CA VAL A 46 -14.64 6.97 22.60
C VAL A 46 -13.40 7.68 23.16
N ILE A 47 -13.24 8.99 22.94
CA ILE A 47 -12.08 9.74 23.45
C ILE A 47 -11.97 9.66 24.97
N PRO A 48 -13.04 9.86 25.77
CA PRO A 48 -12.95 9.71 27.21
C PRO A 48 -12.57 8.30 27.67
N ILE A 49 -13.13 7.26 27.03
CA ILE A 49 -12.80 5.86 27.34
C ILE A 49 -11.32 5.59 27.08
N VAL A 50 -10.83 5.98 25.91
CA VAL A 50 -9.43 5.80 25.52
C VAL A 50 -8.51 6.58 26.45
N SER A 51 -8.85 7.84 26.76
CA SER A 51 -8.05 8.69 27.66
C SER A 51 -7.96 8.09 29.06
N LYS A 52 -9.08 7.60 29.62
CA LYS A 52 -9.12 6.94 30.92
C LYS A 52 -8.30 5.64 30.92
N PHE A 53 -8.42 4.84 29.86
CA PHE A 53 -7.67 3.60 29.71
C PHE A 53 -6.15 3.83 29.65
N LEU A 54 -5.72 4.86 28.93
CA LEU A 54 -4.32 5.24 28.79
C LEU A 54 -3.77 5.83 30.09
N ALA A 55 -4.55 6.72 30.76
CA ALA A 55 -4.16 7.34 32.01
C ALA A 55 -3.85 6.32 33.12
N GLN A 56 -4.61 5.21 33.20
CA GLN A 56 -4.35 4.11 34.12
C GLN A 56 -2.98 3.43 33.89
N ARG A 57 -2.38 3.65 32.74
CA ARG A 57 -1.09 3.08 32.32
C ARG A 57 0.01 4.12 32.19
N GLY A 58 -0.23 5.33 32.72
CA GLY A 58 0.72 6.45 32.67
C GLY A 58 0.92 7.04 31.28
N LEU A 59 -0.05 6.84 30.36
CA LEU A 59 0.00 7.34 29.00
C LEU A 59 -1.08 8.37 28.74
N SER A 60 -0.88 9.23 27.76
CA SER A 60 -1.85 10.21 27.30
C SER A 60 -2.00 10.22 25.79
N LEU A 61 -3.18 10.63 25.29
CA LEU A 61 -3.40 10.87 23.88
C LEU A 61 -2.65 12.14 23.46
N SER A 62 -1.90 12.04 22.34
CA SER A 62 -1.32 13.22 21.72
C SER A 62 -2.43 14.04 21.04
N GLN A 63 -2.70 15.24 21.54
CA GLN A 63 -3.72 16.13 20.97
C GLN A 63 -3.38 16.55 19.52
N GLU A 64 -2.11 16.73 19.21
CA GLU A 64 -1.65 17.10 17.86
C GLU A 64 -1.89 15.99 16.82
N LYS A 65 -1.75 14.72 17.24
CA LYS A 65 -1.87 13.56 16.37
C LYS A 65 -3.29 13.00 16.32
N THR A 66 -4.11 13.26 17.34
CA THR A 66 -5.49 12.75 17.42
C THR A 66 -6.43 13.66 16.63
N LYS A 67 -6.97 13.17 15.53
CA LYS A 67 -7.86 13.93 14.65
C LYS A 67 -9.14 13.15 14.38
N ILE A 68 -10.27 13.84 14.48
CA ILE A 68 -11.56 13.32 13.98
C ILE A 68 -11.73 13.84 12.56
N THR A 69 -11.91 12.94 11.62
CA THR A 69 -11.99 13.27 10.19
C THR A 69 -13.17 12.55 9.57
N HIS A 70 -13.93 13.24 8.72
CA HIS A 70 -14.99 12.60 7.95
C HIS A 70 -14.40 11.72 6.85
N ILE A 71 -15.05 10.59 6.55
CA ILE A 71 -14.53 9.61 5.58
C ILE A 71 -14.47 10.17 4.15
N GLU A 72 -15.26 11.20 3.84
CA GLU A 72 -15.22 11.88 2.54
C GLU A 72 -14.00 12.82 2.40
N ASP A 73 -13.49 13.35 3.52
CA ASP A 73 -12.23 14.09 3.54
C ASP A 73 -11.03 13.14 3.48
N GLY A 74 -11.18 11.98 4.12
CA GLY A 74 -10.20 10.92 4.17
C GLY A 74 -9.08 11.17 5.18
N PHE A 75 -8.38 10.10 5.52
CA PHE A 75 -7.25 10.14 6.44
C PHE A 75 -6.13 9.21 5.96
N ASP A 76 -4.93 9.46 6.43
CA ASP A 76 -3.77 8.63 6.15
C ASP A 76 -3.48 7.71 7.33
N PHE A 77 -3.32 6.41 7.05
CA PHE A 77 -2.99 5.39 8.05
C PHE A 77 -2.01 4.39 7.45
N LEU A 78 -0.87 4.16 8.12
CA LEU A 78 0.19 3.25 7.67
C LEU A 78 0.67 3.50 6.22
N GLY A 79 0.72 4.75 5.81
CA GLY A 79 1.11 5.11 4.45
C GLY A 79 0.01 4.91 3.39
N PHE A 80 -1.19 4.54 3.81
CA PHE A 80 -2.36 4.45 2.94
C PHE A 80 -3.30 5.63 3.19
N ASN A 81 -3.81 6.23 2.13
CA ASN A 81 -4.92 7.17 2.18
C ASN A 81 -6.23 6.41 2.06
N VAL A 82 -7.06 6.53 3.07
CA VAL A 82 -8.37 5.89 3.18
C VAL A 82 -9.43 6.96 3.01
N ARG A 83 -10.26 6.85 1.97
CA ARG A 83 -11.22 7.89 1.62
C ARG A 83 -12.41 7.34 0.83
N LYS A 84 -13.58 7.97 1.00
CA LYS A 84 -14.75 7.74 0.16
C LYS A 84 -14.80 8.77 -0.97
N TYR A 85 -14.69 8.30 -2.21
CA TYR A 85 -14.73 9.12 -3.42
C TYR A 85 -16.05 8.87 -4.17
N ASN A 86 -16.88 9.88 -4.30
CA ASN A 86 -18.18 9.77 -5.01
C ASN A 86 -18.97 8.51 -4.63
N GLY A 87 -19.15 8.29 -3.32
CA GLY A 87 -19.84 7.13 -2.79
C GLY A 87 -19.02 5.81 -2.74
N LYS A 88 -17.86 5.73 -3.39
CA LYS A 88 -17.01 4.54 -3.42
C LYS A 88 -15.85 4.63 -2.42
N PHE A 89 -15.75 3.64 -1.54
CA PHE A 89 -14.64 3.52 -0.61
C PHE A 89 -13.39 3.03 -1.34
N LEU A 90 -12.32 3.82 -1.27
CA LEU A 90 -11.05 3.50 -1.92
C LEU A 90 -9.89 3.70 -0.94
N THR A 91 -8.93 2.77 -1.00
CA THR A 91 -7.63 2.89 -0.35
C THR A 91 -6.56 3.07 -1.42
N LYS A 92 -5.72 4.08 -1.25
CA LYS A 92 -4.64 4.43 -2.18
C LYS A 92 -3.34 4.67 -1.42
N PRO A 93 -2.16 4.67 -2.07
CA PRO A 93 -0.93 5.18 -1.44
C PRO A 93 -1.12 6.64 -0.99
N SER A 94 -0.65 6.98 0.21
CA SER A 94 -0.70 8.35 0.73
C SER A 94 0.22 9.29 -0.06
N LYS A 95 -0.06 10.59 -0.01
CA LYS A 95 0.79 11.61 -0.66
C LYS A 95 2.21 11.60 -0.11
N ASP A 96 2.35 11.44 1.21
CA ASP A 96 3.66 11.42 1.88
C ASP A 96 4.47 10.17 1.51
N SER A 97 3.82 9.02 1.38
CA SER A 97 4.48 7.81 0.90
C SER A 97 4.97 7.94 -0.55
N ILE A 98 4.18 8.58 -1.42
CA ILE A 98 4.60 8.87 -2.80
C ILE A 98 5.79 9.82 -2.82
N LYS A 99 5.76 10.88 -2.01
CA LYS A 99 6.86 11.84 -1.88
C LYS A 99 8.13 11.19 -1.33
N SER A 100 7.99 10.32 -0.34
CA SER A 100 9.10 9.58 0.27
C SER A 100 9.82 8.69 -0.76
N ILE A 101 9.07 7.88 -1.54
CA ILE A 101 9.69 7.04 -2.58
C ILE A 101 10.34 7.87 -3.68
N GLN A 102 9.74 8.99 -4.10
CA GLN A 102 10.35 9.89 -5.07
C GLN A 102 11.67 10.47 -4.57
N THR A 103 11.73 10.90 -3.32
CA THR A 103 12.94 11.37 -2.67
C THR A 103 14.00 10.27 -2.63
N LYS A 104 13.65 9.07 -2.20
CA LYS A 104 14.56 7.93 -2.15
C LYS A 104 15.14 7.58 -3.53
N ILE A 105 14.31 7.55 -4.58
CA ILE A 105 14.75 7.33 -5.95
C ILE A 105 15.71 8.44 -6.40
N LYS A 106 15.35 9.71 -6.17
CA LYS A 106 16.17 10.88 -6.52
C LYS A 106 17.54 10.81 -5.86
N GLU A 107 17.60 10.52 -4.58
CA GLU A 107 18.86 10.40 -3.82
C GLU A 107 19.71 9.23 -4.31
N THR A 108 19.09 8.07 -4.57
CA THR A 108 19.78 6.89 -5.09
C THR A 108 20.42 7.19 -6.45
N VAL A 109 19.66 7.81 -7.36
CA VAL A 109 20.18 8.21 -8.68
C VAL A 109 21.31 9.22 -8.54
N ARG A 110 21.18 10.19 -7.61
CA ARG A 110 22.24 11.19 -7.36
C ARG A 110 23.51 10.55 -6.81
N LYS A 111 23.39 9.65 -5.85
CA LYS A 111 24.54 8.90 -5.32
C LYS A 111 25.20 8.02 -6.39
N GLY A 112 24.40 7.48 -7.30
CA GLY A 112 24.84 6.60 -8.38
C GLY A 112 25.44 7.29 -9.61
N TYR A 113 25.79 8.57 -9.58
CA TYR A 113 26.38 9.22 -10.77
C TYR A 113 27.74 8.62 -11.21
N GLY A 114 28.53 8.11 -10.28
CA GLY A 114 29.79 7.41 -10.58
C GLY A 114 29.61 5.93 -10.94
N TRP A 115 28.43 5.35 -10.77
CA TRP A 115 28.18 3.92 -10.94
C TRP A 115 28.02 3.53 -12.41
N SER A 116 28.13 2.22 -12.69
CA SER A 116 27.64 1.66 -13.96
C SER A 116 26.11 1.71 -14.00
N GLY A 117 25.54 1.63 -15.21
CA GLY A 117 24.07 1.51 -15.33
C GLY A 117 23.52 0.24 -14.66
N ALA A 118 24.30 -0.83 -14.71
CA ALA A 118 23.94 -2.10 -14.08
C ALA A 118 23.91 -2.00 -12.55
N ASP A 119 24.88 -1.33 -11.93
CA ASP A 119 24.91 -1.10 -10.48
C ASP A 119 23.72 -0.23 -10.05
N LEU A 120 23.43 0.83 -10.81
CA LEU A 120 22.27 1.68 -10.55
C LEU A 120 20.95 0.88 -10.61
N ILE A 121 20.81 0.00 -11.60
CA ILE A 121 19.64 -0.88 -11.74
C ILE A 121 19.55 -1.85 -10.57
N SER A 122 20.68 -2.42 -10.13
CA SER A 122 20.71 -3.37 -9.01
C SER A 122 20.22 -2.76 -7.70
N VAL A 123 20.51 -1.49 -7.46
CA VAL A 123 20.07 -0.75 -6.26
C VAL A 123 18.64 -0.24 -6.39
N LEU A 124 18.22 0.23 -7.58
CA LEU A 124 16.87 0.75 -7.79
C LEU A 124 15.79 -0.32 -7.82
N ASN A 125 16.08 -1.50 -8.41
CA ASN A 125 15.09 -2.55 -8.57
C ASN A 125 14.49 -3.07 -7.25
N PRO A 126 15.25 -3.32 -6.17
CA PRO A 126 14.70 -3.67 -4.86
C PRO A 126 13.79 -2.57 -4.29
N ILE A 127 14.16 -1.30 -4.44
CA ILE A 127 13.37 -0.15 -3.96
C ILE A 127 12.03 -0.09 -4.70
N ILE A 128 12.06 -0.18 -6.03
CA ILE A 128 10.89 -0.16 -6.90
C ILE A 128 9.96 -1.34 -6.59
N GLN A 129 10.52 -2.54 -6.54
CA GLN A 129 9.77 -3.77 -6.30
C GLN A 129 9.18 -3.83 -4.90
N GLY A 130 9.96 -3.43 -3.88
CA GLY A 130 9.51 -3.43 -2.49
C GLY A 130 8.32 -2.50 -2.29
N TRP A 131 8.41 -1.26 -2.80
CA TRP A 131 7.32 -0.30 -2.71
C TRP A 131 6.08 -0.74 -3.51
N ALA A 132 6.26 -1.24 -4.72
CA ALA A 132 5.15 -1.74 -5.54
C ALA A 132 4.47 -2.96 -4.90
N ASN A 133 5.24 -3.88 -4.30
CA ASN A 133 4.68 -5.04 -3.60
C ASN A 133 3.88 -4.64 -2.35
N TYR A 134 4.31 -3.61 -1.62
CA TYR A 134 3.58 -3.10 -0.47
C TYR A 134 2.20 -2.56 -0.87
N TYR A 135 2.15 -1.76 -1.93
CA TYR A 135 0.91 -1.14 -2.42
C TYR A 135 0.11 -1.97 -3.43
N ARG A 136 0.53 -3.21 -3.75
CA ARG A 136 -0.21 -4.08 -4.68
C ARG A 136 -1.59 -4.51 -4.20
N LYS A 137 -1.89 -4.29 -2.91
CA LYS A 137 -3.17 -4.67 -2.31
C LYS A 137 -4.27 -3.61 -2.44
N VAL A 138 -3.91 -2.41 -2.90
CA VAL A 138 -4.80 -1.24 -2.97
C VAL A 138 -4.86 -0.65 -4.38
N VAL A 139 -5.65 0.40 -4.56
CA VAL A 139 -5.80 1.09 -5.85
C VAL A 139 -4.57 1.93 -6.14
N SER A 140 -3.56 1.35 -6.79
CA SER A 140 -2.23 1.95 -6.98
C SER A 140 -1.78 2.07 -8.44
N LYS A 141 -2.49 1.51 -9.43
CA LYS A 141 -2.04 1.52 -10.84
C LYS A 141 -1.76 2.91 -11.41
N ALA A 142 -2.64 3.87 -11.19
CA ALA A 142 -2.40 5.25 -11.65
C ALA A 142 -1.15 5.87 -10.98
N THR A 143 -0.92 5.55 -9.70
CA THR A 143 0.29 5.97 -8.97
C THR A 143 1.53 5.28 -9.52
N TYR A 144 1.46 3.99 -9.84
CA TYR A 144 2.57 3.26 -10.47
C TYR A 144 2.97 3.87 -11.81
N ALA A 145 2.00 4.21 -12.67
CA ALA A 145 2.29 4.86 -13.95
C ALA A 145 3.02 6.20 -13.77
N LYS A 146 2.57 7.01 -12.79
CA LYS A 146 3.24 8.29 -12.46
C LYS A 146 4.66 8.09 -11.94
N LEU A 147 4.87 7.10 -11.08
CA LEU A 147 6.19 6.78 -10.53
C LEU A 147 7.11 6.16 -11.59
N ASP A 148 6.62 5.29 -12.47
CA ASP A 148 7.40 4.76 -13.58
C ASP A 148 7.88 5.87 -14.53
N ASN A 149 7.02 6.86 -14.80
CA ASN A 149 7.44 8.05 -15.57
C ASN A 149 8.49 8.87 -14.82
N TYR A 150 8.33 9.06 -13.51
CA TYR A 150 9.33 9.74 -12.68
C TYR A 150 10.69 9.02 -12.70
N ILE A 151 10.69 7.70 -12.58
CA ILE A 151 11.91 6.85 -12.66
C ILE A 151 12.55 7.02 -14.03
N TYR A 152 11.77 6.96 -15.11
CA TYR A 152 12.26 7.19 -16.47
C TYR A 152 12.95 8.56 -16.59
N GLN A 153 12.33 9.62 -16.10
CA GLN A 153 12.94 10.96 -16.13
C GLN A 153 14.26 11.01 -15.36
N LYS A 154 14.32 10.41 -14.16
CA LYS A 154 15.55 10.41 -13.35
C LYS A 154 16.67 9.61 -13.99
N THR A 155 16.39 8.44 -14.54
CA THR A 155 17.37 7.62 -15.26
C THR A 155 17.80 8.28 -16.59
N PHE A 156 16.88 8.96 -17.27
CA PHE A 156 17.19 9.76 -18.44
C PHE A 156 18.18 10.90 -18.12
N TYR A 157 17.92 11.70 -17.09
CA TYR A 157 18.84 12.76 -16.67
C TYR A 157 20.20 12.22 -16.20
N TRP A 158 20.21 11.07 -15.52
CA TRP A 158 21.45 10.38 -15.16
C TRP A 158 22.27 10.01 -16.42
N THR A 159 21.60 9.47 -17.45
CA THR A 159 22.23 9.10 -18.72
C THR A 159 22.81 10.33 -19.45
N MET A 160 22.02 11.40 -19.53
CA MET A 160 22.47 12.65 -20.18
C MET A 160 23.72 13.23 -19.47
N ARG A 161 23.74 13.20 -18.14
CA ARG A 161 24.87 13.71 -17.36
C ARG A 161 26.13 12.85 -17.50
N LYS A 162 25.98 11.54 -17.67
CA LYS A 162 27.10 10.61 -17.85
C LYS A 162 27.78 10.75 -19.23
N PHE A 163 27.04 11.18 -20.23
CA PHE A 163 27.50 11.34 -21.61
C PHE A 163 27.75 12.81 -21.95
N HIS A 164 28.71 13.45 -21.26
CA HIS A 164 29.12 14.80 -21.62
C HIS A 164 29.68 14.84 -23.07
N GLY A 165 29.14 15.75 -23.88
CA GLY A 165 29.62 16.01 -25.24
C GLY A 165 29.13 15.03 -26.32
N ASN A 166 28.42 13.98 -26.01
CA ASN A 166 27.80 13.08 -26.97
C ASN A 166 26.36 13.49 -27.31
N THR A 167 25.96 13.22 -28.54
CA THR A 167 24.55 13.47 -28.94
C THR A 167 23.61 12.65 -28.07
N ARG A 168 22.51 13.28 -27.67
CA ARG A 168 21.40 12.68 -26.94
C ARG A 168 21.02 11.29 -27.49
N TYR A 169 21.11 11.13 -28.81
CA TYR A 169 20.79 9.89 -29.50
C TYR A 169 21.71 8.73 -29.07
N LYS A 170 23.03 8.95 -29.06
CA LYS A 170 24.01 7.91 -28.66
C LYS A 170 23.85 7.50 -27.20
N ALA A 171 23.54 8.46 -26.32
CA ALA A 171 23.29 8.18 -24.90
C ALA A 171 22.03 7.34 -24.69
N MET A 172 20.96 7.64 -25.44
CA MET A 172 19.73 6.89 -25.42
C MET A 172 19.90 5.48 -25.97
N ASP A 173 20.58 5.34 -27.11
CA ASP A 173 20.85 4.03 -27.72
C ASP A 173 21.67 3.11 -26.80
N ARG A 174 22.59 3.68 -26.03
CA ARG A 174 23.42 2.92 -25.08
C ARG A 174 22.64 2.34 -23.91
N TYR A 175 21.71 3.10 -23.30
CA TYR A 175 21.05 2.73 -22.04
C TYR A 175 19.56 2.47 -22.16
N PHE A 176 18.90 2.90 -23.22
CA PHE A 176 17.45 2.72 -23.37
C PHE A 176 17.14 1.75 -24.51
N ARG A 177 16.51 0.65 -24.16
CA ARG A 177 16.18 -0.41 -25.11
C ARG A 177 14.70 -0.67 -25.17
N SER A 178 14.26 -1.14 -26.31
CA SER A 178 12.90 -1.66 -26.49
C SER A 178 12.90 -3.14 -26.09
N ARG A 179 12.02 -3.51 -25.16
CA ARG A 179 11.84 -4.90 -24.75
C ARG A 179 10.72 -5.60 -25.57
N SER A 180 9.80 -4.81 -26.09
CA SER A 180 8.72 -5.25 -26.97
C SER A 180 8.15 -4.04 -27.70
N HIS A 181 7.26 -4.26 -28.70
CA HIS A 181 6.59 -3.18 -29.43
C HIS A 181 5.90 -2.16 -28.50
N PHE A 182 5.33 -2.61 -27.37
CA PHE A 182 4.64 -1.77 -26.38
C PHE A 182 5.54 -1.27 -25.23
N ARG A 183 6.79 -1.77 -25.12
CA ARG A 183 7.72 -1.46 -24.02
C ARG A 183 9.00 -0.87 -24.57
N ARG A 184 8.88 0.34 -25.10
CA ARG A 184 10.02 1.12 -25.62
C ARG A 184 10.69 1.89 -24.48
N TRP A 185 11.96 2.23 -24.64
CA TRP A 185 12.72 3.12 -23.79
C TRP A 185 12.84 2.66 -22.31
N ILE A 186 13.16 1.40 -22.11
CA ILE A 186 13.46 0.86 -20.77
C ILE A 186 14.94 1.04 -20.49
N PHE A 187 15.27 1.70 -19.36
CA PHE A 187 16.63 1.85 -18.89
C PHE A 187 17.25 0.48 -18.61
N SER A 188 18.36 0.17 -19.26
CA SER A 188 19.02 -1.13 -19.23
C SER A 188 20.51 -0.99 -19.41
N ASP A 189 21.25 -1.94 -18.88
CA ASP A 189 22.68 -2.09 -19.10
C ASP A 189 23.03 -3.58 -19.15
N PHE A 190 24.26 -3.92 -19.36
CA PHE A 190 24.71 -5.30 -19.36
C PHE A 190 25.69 -5.59 -18.22
N VAL A 191 25.63 -6.79 -17.69
CA VAL A 191 26.59 -7.36 -16.74
C VAL A 191 27.29 -8.51 -17.43
N LYS A 192 28.59 -8.66 -17.21
CA LYS A 192 29.28 -9.89 -17.59
C LYS A 192 29.05 -10.93 -16.51
N ASP A 193 28.56 -12.09 -16.88
CA ASP A 193 28.44 -13.25 -15.99
C ASP A 193 29.84 -13.84 -15.70
N LYS A 194 29.89 -14.79 -14.77
CA LYS A 194 31.15 -15.49 -14.40
C LYS A 194 31.83 -16.13 -15.60
N ASP A 195 31.05 -16.54 -16.58
CA ASP A 195 31.52 -17.16 -17.85
C ASP A 195 31.83 -16.13 -18.93
N GLY A 196 31.92 -14.84 -18.59
CA GLY A 196 32.22 -13.74 -19.52
C GLY A 196 31.11 -13.37 -20.48
N GLN A 197 29.95 -14.05 -20.41
CA GLN A 197 28.79 -13.76 -21.26
C GLN A 197 28.09 -12.48 -20.85
N LYS A 198 27.70 -11.67 -21.82
CA LYS A 198 26.95 -10.44 -21.60
C LYS A 198 25.47 -10.75 -21.31
N ARG A 199 25.00 -10.45 -20.11
CA ARG A 199 23.60 -10.54 -19.71
C ARG A 199 23.01 -9.14 -19.52
N TYR A 200 21.87 -8.87 -20.16
CA TYR A 200 21.18 -7.60 -19.99
C TYR A 200 20.34 -7.58 -18.71
N VAL A 201 20.51 -6.49 -17.96
CA VAL A 201 19.70 -6.14 -16.81
C VAL A 201 18.89 -4.88 -17.15
N CYS A 202 17.65 -4.81 -16.70
CA CYS A 202 16.77 -3.69 -16.95
C CYS A 202 16.05 -3.25 -15.68
N ILE A 203 15.67 -1.98 -15.67
CA ILE A 203 14.86 -1.44 -14.58
C ILE A 203 13.46 -2.07 -14.61
N LYS A 204 12.96 -2.43 -13.42
CA LYS A 204 11.62 -2.98 -13.26
C LYS A 204 10.61 -1.84 -13.28
N LYS A 205 9.43 -2.10 -13.85
CA LYS A 205 8.31 -1.17 -13.82
C LYS A 205 7.32 -1.56 -12.72
N MET A 206 6.85 -0.59 -11.96
CA MET A 206 5.80 -0.81 -10.95
C MET A 206 4.49 -1.27 -11.59
N MET A 207 4.20 -0.77 -12.81
CA MET A 207 3.04 -1.18 -13.60
C MET A 207 2.98 -2.67 -13.91
N ASP A 208 4.10 -3.39 -13.90
CA ASP A 208 4.15 -4.84 -14.13
C ASP A 208 3.65 -5.63 -12.91
N VAL A 209 3.65 -5.04 -11.73
CA VAL A 209 3.15 -5.69 -10.52
C VAL A 209 1.63 -5.81 -10.60
N LYS A 210 1.14 -7.04 -10.60
CA LYS A 210 -0.31 -7.31 -10.59
C LYS A 210 -0.94 -6.84 -9.30
N ILE A 211 -2.04 -6.10 -9.40
CA ILE A 211 -2.85 -5.74 -8.23
C ILE A 211 -3.55 -7.01 -7.73
N GLN A 212 -3.39 -7.26 -6.45
CA GLN A 212 -3.98 -8.42 -5.78
C GLN A 212 -4.69 -7.95 -4.52
N ARG A 213 -6.01 -7.85 -4.55
CA ARG A 213 -6.79 -7.43 -3.40
C ARG A 213 -6.60 -8.36 -2.23
N HIS A 214 -6.57 -7.78 -1.03
CA HIS A 214 -6.49 -8.56 0.20
C HIS A 214 -7.84 -9.21 0.48
N ILE A 215 -7.86 -10.52 0.64
CA ILE A 215 -9.03 -11.24 1.09
C ILE A 215 -8.95 -11.32 2.62
N LYS A 216 -9.96 -10.74 3.30
CA LYS A 216 -10.00 -10.71 4.76
C LYS A 216 -10.03 -12.16 5.32
N VAL A 217 -9.24 -12.42 6.34
CA VAL A 217 -9.32 -13.66 7.11
C VAL A 217 -10.54 -13.59 8.02
N ARG A 218 -11.25 -14.70 8.21
CA ARG A 218 -12.30 -14.79 9.23
C ARG A 218 -11.70 -14.47 10.61
N SER A 219 -12.37 -13.64 11.41
CA SER A 219 -11.79 -13.16 12.69
C SER A 219 -11.47 -14.28 13.68
N SER A 220 -12.25 -15.36 13.64
CA SER A 220 -12.05 -16.56 14.47
C SER A 220 -11.00 -17.53 13.91
N ALA A 221 -10.60 -17.38 12.64
CA ALA A 221 -9.73 -18.36 12.01
C ALA A 221 -8.28 -18.21 12.44
N ASN A 222 -7.74 -19.25 13.05
CA ASN A 222 -6.35 -19.35 13.46
C ASN A 222 -5.64 -20.44 12.63
N PRO A 223 -4.52 -20.15 11.93
CA PRO A 223 -3.82 -21.12 11.10
C PRO A 223 -3.19 -22.29 11.88
N TYR A 224 -3.06 -22.15 13.18
CA TYR A 224 -2.49 -23.18 14.06
C TYR A 224 -3.54 -24.15 14.62
N LEU A 225 -4.85 -23.85 14.43
CA LEU A 225 -5.92 -24.74 14.89
C LEU A 225 -6.31 -25.72 13.76
N PRO A 226 -6.38 -27.04 14.08
CA PRO A 226 -6.70 -28.08 13.09
C PRO A 226 -8.02 -27.86 12.36
N GLU A 227 -9.03 -27.33 13.03
CA GLU A 227 -10.37 -27.06 12.50
C GLU A 227 -10.39 -26.04 11.34
N TYR A 228 -9.35 -25.17 11.24
CA TYR A 228 -9.23 -24.18 10.15
C TYR A 228 -8.26 -24.59 9.04
N LYS A 229 -7.69 -25.80 9.09
CA LYS A 229 -6.73 -26.27 8.10
C LYS A 229 -7.28 -26.21 6.68
N ASP A 230 -8.47 -26.77 6.47
CA ASP A 230 -9.14 -26.79 5.15
C ASP A 230 -9.46 -25.38 4.65
N TYR A 231 -9.91 -24.50 5.55
CA TYR A 231 -10.15 -23.09 5.23
C TYR A 231 -8.87 -22.39 4.71
N PHE A 232 -7.73 -22.62 5.36
CA PHE A 232 -6.47 -22.02 4.92
C PHE A 232 -5.90 -22.65 3.66
N GLU A 233 -6.14 -23.93 3.41
CA GLU A 233 -5.77 -24.59 2.17
C GLU A 233 -6.59 -24.11 0.99
N GLU A 234 -7.90 -23.98 1.15
CA GLU A 234 -8.75 -23.34 0.14
C GLU A 234 -8.36 -21.89 -0.11
N ARG A 235 -8.04 -21.14 0.95
CA ARG A 235 -7.57 -19.77 0.82
C ARG A 235 -6.26 -19.64 0.03
N LYS A 236 -5.35 -20.63 0.10
CA LYS A 236 -4.14 -20.67 -0.75
C LYS A 236 -4.51 -20.80 -2.24
N LYS A 237 -5.56 -21.57 -2.56
CA LYS A 237 -6.09 -21.68 -3.93
C LYS A 237 -6.66 -20.33 -4.40
N TRP A 238 -7.40 -19.62 -3.55
CA TRP A 238 -7.97 -18.30 -3.86
C TRP A 238 -6.90 -17.25 -4.21
N THR A 239 -5.72 -17.32 -3.60
CA THR A 239 -4.63 -16.38 -3.91
C THR A 239 -3.95 -16.65 -5.26
N LYS A 240 -4.10 -17.84 -5.82
CA LYS A 240 -3.58 -18.19 -7.16
C LYS A 240 -4.53 -17.78 -8.28
N ASP A 241 -5.85 -17.86 -8.06
CA ASP A 241 -6.91 -17.62 -9.06
C ASP A 241 -7.71 -16.32 -8.78
N CYS A 242 -7.01 -15.24 -8.49
CA CYS A 242 -7.64 -13.98 -8.02
C CYS A 242 -8.70 -13.35 -8.94
N SER A 243 -8.72 -13.63 -10.23
CA SER A 243 -9.65 -12.98 -11.17
C SER A 243 -11.09 -13.51 -11.06
N TYR A 244 -11.27 -14.81 -10.94
CA TYR A 244 -12.57 -15.45 -10.89
C TYR A 244 -13.27 -15.30 -9.52
N ILE A 245 -12.51 -15.44 -8.44
CA ILE A 245 -13.04 -15.37 -7.07
C ILE A 245 -13.36 -13.90 -6.68
N GLN A 246 -12.58 -12.95 -7.17
CA GLN A 246 -12.86 -11.53 -6.97
C GLN A 246 -14.21 -11.12 -7.56
N TRP A 247 -14.53 -11.61 -8.78
CA TRP A 247 -15.83 -11.38 -9.40
C TRP A 247 -16.98 -12.02 -8.61
N LYS A 248 -16.80 -13.24 -8.06
CA LYS A 248 -17.79 -13.90 -7.21
C LYS A 248 -18.02 -13.19 -5.85
N LEU A 249 -16.94 -12.66 -5.25
CA LEU A 249 -17.00 -11.90 -3.99
C LEU A 249 -17.61 -10.52 -4.20
N ASP A 250 -17.26 -9.83 -5.29
CA ASP A 250 -17.84 -8.54 -5.62
C ASP A 250 -19.35 -8.67 -5.91
N LYS A 251 -19.76 -9.77 -6.54
CA LYS A 251 -21.18 -10.08 -6.76
C LYS A 251 -21.94 -10.41 -5.46
N LYS A 252 -21.32 -11.17 -4.56
CA LYS A 252 -21.88 -11.47 -3.23
C LYS A 252 -21.95 -10.27 -2.30
N LEU A 253 -20.95 -9.39 -2.33
CA LEU A 253 -20.93 -8.13 -1.58
C LEU A 253 -21.94 -7.13 -2.13
N ASN A 254 -22.13 -7.04 -3.43
CA ASN A 254 -23.19 -6.22 -4.05
C ASN A 254 -24.59 -6.73 -3.70
N VAL A 255 -24.80 -8.05 -3.68
CA VAL A 255 -26.08 -8.64 -3.23
C VAL A 255 -26.35 -8.36 -1.75
N ILE A 256 -25.35 -8.45 -0.87
CA ILE A 256 -25.49 -8.14 0.56
C ILE A 256 -25.70 -6.63 0.79
N MET A 257 -25.09 -5.78 -0.03
CA MET A 257 -25.33 -4.33 0.02
C MET A 257 -26.71 -3.95 -0.50
N ASP A 258 -27.20 -4.62 -1.54
CA ASP A 258 -28.55 -4.43 -2.11
C ASP A 258 -29.66 -4.96 -1.19
N GLU A 259 -29.45 -6.09 -0.50
CA GLU A 259 -30.37 -6.62 0.48
C GLU A 259 -30.48 -5.75 1.74
N ASN A 260 -29.40 -5.09 2.14
CA ASN A 260 -29.41 -4.13 3.26
C ASN A 260 -30.01 -2.76 2.89
N LEU A 261 -30.07 -2.41 1.60
CA LEU A 261 -30.73 -1.21 1.09
C LEU A 261 -32.22 -1.42 0.84
N LEU A 262 -32.68 -2.66 0.65
CA LEU A 262 -34.09 -3.03 0.43
C LEU A 262 -34.83 -3.41 1.71
N GLY A 263 -34.20 -3.31 2.87
CA GLY A 263 -34.80 -3.57 4.20
C GLY A 263 -35.70 -2.47 4.74
N VAL A 264 -36.35 -1.68 3.89
CA VAL A 264 -37.51 -0.86 4.26
C VAL A 264 -38.75 -1.56 3.69
N LYS A 265 -39.33 -2.47 4.46
CA LYS A 265 -40.72 -2.89 4.28
C LYS A 265 -41.62 -2.05 5.15
N PRO A 266 -42.80 -1.76 4.64
CA PRO A 266 -43.77 -0.81 5.19
C PRO A 266 -44.28 -1.17 6.58
#